data_a2521bfce6e4e5cb4aa1dba162e3847a
#
_entry.id   a2521bfce6e4e5cb4aa1dba162e3847a
#
_cell.length_a   1.000
_cell.length_b   1.000
_cell.length_c   1.000
_cell.angle_alpha   90.00
_cell.angle_beta   90.00
_cell.angle_gamma   90.00
#
_symmetry.space_group_name_H-M   'P 1'
#
loop_
_entity.id
_entity.type
_entity.pdbx_description
1 polymer ?
#
loop_
_entity_poly.entity_id
_entity_poly.type
_entity_poly.pdbx_seq_one_letter_code
_entity_poly.pdbx_strand_id
1 'polypeptide(L)'
;MSLDLETNAAEAAPVQGELLDAESSPLTLSLQDFVGEFGDELLDALNSANPPVYTGQPQAHRQLIVASLKRKLFQAQAEVVHAAAELLIDRGERAAIVNGEMGCGKTTVGIATAAVLNAEGYRRTLVLSPPHLVYKWRREIQETVAGAKVWVLNGPDTLVKLIKLREQ
;
A
#
# COMPACT_ATOMS: atom_id res chain seq x y z
N MET A 1 75.12 28.21 -3.47
CA MET A 1 75.00 27.05 -4.39
C MET A 1 73.56 27.02 -4.82
N SER A 2 73.28 27.85 -5.86
CA SER A 2 71.98 28.05 -6.45
C SER A 2 71.79 27.05 -7.60
N LEU A 3 70.66 26.36 -7.62
CA LEU A 3 70.23 25.53 -8.73
C LEU A 3 69.00 26.20 -9.35
N ASP A 4 69.28 26.82 -10.50
CA ASP A 4 68.25 27.38 -11.36
C ASP A 4 67.62 26.24 -12.12
N LEU A 5 66.30 26.10 -11.96
CA LEU A 5 65.43 25.21 -12.75
C LEU A 5 64.71 26.04 -13.78
N GLU A 6 65.20 25.95 -15.00
CA GLU A 6 64.54 26.51 -16.18
C GLU A 6 63.22 25.81 -16.44
N THR A 7 62.17 26.60 -16.43
CA THR A 7 60.83 26.18 -16.86
C THR A 7 60.74 26.23 -18.38
N ASN A 8 60.66 25.07 -18.99
CA ASN A 8 60.40 24.92 -20.42
C ASN A 8 58.88 24.98 -20.65
N ALA A 9 58.40 26.14 -21.07
CA ALA A 9 57.03 26.34 -21.48
C ALA A 9 56.87 25.86 -22.93
N ALA A 10 56.36 24.68 -23.12
CA ALA A 10 55.90 24.21 -24.42
C ALA A 10 54.54 24.83 -24.76
N GLU A 11 54.57 25.71 -25.70
CA GLU A 11 53.41 26.40 -26.31
C GLU A 11 52.56 25.36 -27.04
N ALA A 12 51.42 24.96 -26.45
CA ALA A 12 50.45 24.10 -27.09
C ALA A 12 49.51 24.96 -27.96
N ALA A 13 49.53 24.72 -29.25
CA ALA A 13 48.62 25.32 -30.22
C ALA A 13 47.13 25.02 -29.90
N PRO A 14 46.22 25.94 -30.14
CA PRO A 14 44.80 25.71 -29.90
C PRO A 14 44.28 24.67 -30.89
N VAL A 15 43.81 23.55 -30.38
CA VAL A 15 43.00 22.61 -31.15
C VAL A 15 41.66 23.26 -31.41
N GLN A 16 41.41 23.66 -32.63
CA GLN A 16 40.09 24.04 -33.12
C GLN A 16 39.23 22.78 -33.04
N GLY A 17 38.48 22.63 -31.91
CA GLY A 17 37.37 21.70 -31.82
C GLY A 17 36.27 22.24 -32.71
N GLU A 18 35.97 21.53 -33.81
CA GLU A 18 34.74 21.67 -34.56
C GLU A 18 33.56 21.63 -33.56
N LEU A 19 32.85 22.76 -33.46
CA LEU A 19 31.53 22.75 -32.83
C LEU A 19 30.65 21.88 -33.74
N LEU A 20 30.43 20.66 -33.29
CA LEU A 20 29.31 19.85 -33.75
C LEU A 20 28.06 20.63 -33.39
N ASP A 21 27.39 21.18 -34.41
CA ASP A 21 26.07 21.75 -34.29
C ASP A 21 25.09 20.71 -33.81
N ALA A 22 24.99 20.57 -32.45
CA ALA A 22 23.97 19.80 -31.80
C ALA A 22 22.70 20.63 -31.73
N GLU A 23 22.08 20.89 -32.84
CA GLU A 23 20.64 21.18 -32.90
C GLU A 23 19.84 19.88 -32.77
N SER A 24 20.03 19.15 -31.70
CA SER A 24 19.04 18.27 -31.18
C SER A 24 18.63 18.82 -29.83
N SER A 25 17.73 19.79 -29.85
CA SER A 25 16.96 20.11 -28.66
C SER A 25 16.41 18.80 -28.12
N PRO A 26 16.68 18.43 -26.85
CA PRO A 26 16.05 17.25 -26.27
C PRO A 26 14.55 17.46 -26.46
N LEU A 27 13.90 16.50 -27.10
CA LEU A 27 12.45 16.47 -27.22
C LEU A 27 11.85 16.49 -25.82
N THR A 28 11.64 17.69 -25.27
CA THR A 28 10.97 17.88 -24.00
C THR A 28 9.48 17.69 -24.25
N LEU A 29 9.03 16.44 -24.22
CA LEU A 29 7.62 16.15 -24.16
C LEU A 29 7.08 16.66 -22.83
N SER A 30 5.97 17.38 -22.84
CA SER A 30 5.26 17.67 -21.61
C SER A 30 4.75 16.34 -21.01
N LEU A 31 4.58 16.28 -19.67
CA LEU A 31 4.01 15.08 -19.02
C LEU A 31 2.64 14.73 -19.61
N GLN A 32 1.85 15.73 -19.98
CA GLN A 32 0.53 15.55 -20.57
C GLN A 32 0.60 14.91 -21.94
N ASP A 33 1.52 15.36 -22.78
CA ASP A 33 1.74 14.80 -24.13
C ASP A 33 2.31 13.38 -24.02
N PHE A 34 3.26 13.15 -23.10
CA PHE A 34 3.81 11.82 -22.82
C PHE A 34 2.73 10.82 -22.41
N VAL A 35 1.88 11.21 -21.45
CA VAL A 35 0.77 10.33 -21.00
C VAL A 35 -0.26 10.14 -22.11
N GLY A 36 -0.50 11.17 -22.95
CA GLY A 36 -1.42 11.05 -24.08
C GLY A 36 -0.90 10.13 -25.19
N GLU A 37 0.42 10.08 -25.41
CA GLU A 37 1.03 9.28 -26.48
C GLU A 37 1.37 7.85 -26.03
N PHE A 38 1.90 7.68 -24.81
CA PHE A 38 2.42 6.41 -24.30
C PHE A 38 1.62 5.82 -23.13
N GLY A 39 0.55 6.50 -22.68
CA GLY A 39 -0.18 6.11 -21.47
C GLY A 39 -0.78 4.72 -21.54
N ASP A 40 -1.37 4.34 -22.64
CA ASP A 40 -2.00 3.03 -22.82
C ASP A 40 -0.95 1.90 -22.84
N GLU A 41 0.15 2.08 -23.58
CA GLU A 41 1.25 1.10 -23.62
C GLU A 41 1.92 0.95 -22.25
N LEU A 42 2.11 2.05 -21.55
CA LEU A 42 2.67 2.05 -20.19
C LEU A 42 1.73 1.32 -19.21
N LEU A 43 0.44 1.58 -19.30
CA LEU A 43 -0.58 0.93 -18.46
C LEU A 43 -0.62 -0.58 -18.73
N ASP A 44 -0.57 -0.99 -20.00
CA ASP A 44 -0.53 -2.40 -20.39
C ASP A 44 0.75 -3.09 -19.91
N ALA A 45 1.89 -2.43 -20.02
CA ALA A 45 3.15 -2.95 -19.51
C ALA A 45 3.14 -3.09 -17.98
N LEU A 46 2.59 -2.10 -17.27
CA LEU A 46 2.45 -2.14 -15.80
C LEU A 46 1.48 -3.24 -15.35
N ASN A 47 0.34 -3.39 -16.01
CA ASN A 47 -0.64 -4.44 -15.73
C ASN A 47 -0.09 -5.83 -16.04
N SER A 48 0.71 -5.98 -17.07
CA SER A 48 1.36 -7.25 -17.43
C SER A 48 2.45 -7.64 -16.43
N ALA A 49 3.24 -6.65 -15.98
CA ALA A 49 4.29 -6.86 -14.98
C ALA A 49 3.72 -7.09 -13.56
N ASN A 50 2.61 -6.43 -13.24
CA ASN A 50 1.95 -6.49 -11.93
C ASN A 50 0.44 -6.69 -12.14
N PRO A 51 -0.03 -7.89 -12.47
CA PRO A 51 -1.44 -8.15 -12.71
C PRO A 51 -2.26 -7.82 -11.47
N PRO A 52 -3.41 -7.14 -11.62
CA PRO A 52 -4.24 -6.78 -10.49
C PRO A 52 -4.69 -8.01 -9.72
N VAL A 53 -4.68 -7.91 -8.40
CA VAL A 53 -5.16 -8.99 -7.52
C VAL A 53 -6.66 -9.18 -7.69
N TYR A 54 -7.39 -8.07 -7.88
CA TYR A 54 -8.84 -8.04 -7.92
C TYR A 54 -9.33 -7.40 -9.23
N THR A 55 -10.24 -8.07 -9.91
CA THR A 55 -10.75 -7.68 -11.22
C THR A 55 -12.13 -6.99 -11.18
N GLY A 56 -12.58 -6.57 -10.00
CA GLY A 56 -13.86 -5.88 -9.85
C GLY A 56 -15.08 -6.80 -9.71
N GLN A 57 -14.89 -8.12 -9.61
CA GLN A 57 -15.95 -9.11 -9.44
C GLN A 57 -15.91 -9.77 -8.06
N PRO A 58 -16.59 -9.18 -7.04
CA PRO A 58 -16.58 -9.75 -5.71
C PRO A 58 -17.41 -11.02 -5.63
N GLN A 59 -16.97 -11.97 -4.83
CA GLN A 59 -17.81 -13.13 -4.50
C GLN A 59 -19.07 -12.67 -3.76
N ALA A 60 -20.24 -13.16 -4.18
CA ALA A 60 -21.54 -12.68 -3.72
C ALA A 60 -21.69 -12.73 -2.18
N HIS A 61 -21.22 -13.80 -1.53
CA HIS A 61 -21.29 -13.91 -0.07
C HIS A 61 -20.43 -12.86 0.65
N ARG A 62 -19.23 -12.55 0.14
CA ARG A 62 -18.36 -11.50 0.69
C ARG A 62 -18.97 -10.12 0.52
N GLN A 63 -19.59 -9.88 -0.63
CA GLN A 63 -20.32 -8.65 -0.88
C GLN A 63 -21.47 -8.45 0.13
N LEU A 64 -22.22 -9.50 0.44
CA LEU A 64 -23.26 -9.44 1.47
C LEU A 64 -22.68 -9.14 2.86
N ILE A 65 -21.52 -9.70 3.22
CA ILE A 65 -20.87 -9.41 4.50
C ILE A 65 -20.48 -7.93 4.57
N VAL A 66 -19.80 -7.41 3.53
CA VAL A 66 -19.43 -6.00 3.45
C VAL A 66 -20.66 -5.09 3.51
N ALA A 67 -21.73 -5.44 2.80
CA ALA A 67 -22.99 -4.69 2.82
C ALA A 67 -23.70 -4.74 4.18
N SER A 68 -23.49 -5.79 4.98
CA SER A 68 -24.10 -5.95 6.32
C SER A 68 -23.42 -5.12 7.42
N LEU A 69 -22.24 -4.57 7.16
CA LEU A 69 -21.52 -3.75 8.14
C LEU A 69 -22.36 -2.52 8.53
N LYS A 70 -22.31 -2.17 9.81
CA LYS A 70 -23.01 -0.96 10.32
C LYS A 70 -22.48 0.30 9.66
N ARG A 71 -21.14 0.44 9.55
CA ARG A 71 -20.50 1.52 8.82
C ARG A 71 -20.39 1.11 7.36
N LYS A 72 -21.05 1.84 6.49
CA LYS A 72 -20.96 1.59 5.05
C LYS A 72 -19.61 2.01 4.52
N LEU A 73 -19.02 1.18 3.67
CA LEU A 73 -17.77 1.47 2.99
C LEU A 73 -18.05 2.29 1.73
N PHE A 74 -17.10 3.16 1.37
CA PHE A 74 -17.06 3.69 0.02
C PHE A 74 -16.67 2.58 -0.96
N GLN A 75 -17.03 2.73 -2.22
CA GLN A 75 -16.76 1.73 -3.26
C GLN A 75 -15.26 1.33 -3.29
N ALA A 76 -14.36 2.31 -3.37
CA ALA A 76 -12.92 2.06 -3.38
C ALA A 76 -12.44 1.29 -2.12
N GLN A 77 -13.02 1.55 -0.94
CA GLN A 77 -12.70 0.80 0.27
C GLN A 77 -13.20 -0.65 0.18
N ALA A 78 -14.38 -0.88 -0.35
CA ALA A 78 -14.93 -2.22 -0.55
C ALA A 78 -14.08 -3.03 -1.55
N GLU A 79 -13.63 -2.42 -2.63
CA GLU A 79 -12.72 -3.04 -3.60
C GLU A 79 -11.41 -3.50 -2.96
N VAL A 80 -10.80 -2.67 -2.11
CA VAL A 80 -9.60 -3.05 -1.35
C VAL A 80 -9.88 -4.22 -0.40
N VAL A 81 -11.05 -4.26 0.25
CA VAL A 81 -11.44 -5.39 1.11
C VAL A 81 -11.58 -6.67 0.30
N HIS A 82 -12.21 -6.61 -0.88
CA HIS A 82 -12.35 -7.77 -1.76
C HIS A 82 -10.99 -8.23 -2.31
N ALA A 83 -10.12 -7.31 -2.71
CA ALA A 83 -8.76 -7.63 -3.13
C ALA A 83 -7.95 -8.31 -2.02
N ALA A 84 -8.01 -7.79 -0.79
CA ALA A 84 -7.34 -8.41 0.35
C ALA A 84 -7.89 -9.80 0.67
N ALA A 85 -9.21 -10.00 0.57
CA ALA A 85 -9.84 -11.30 0.77
C ALA A 85 -9.42 -12.30 -0.32
N GLU A 86 -9.40 -11.90 -1.58
CA GLU A 86 -8.92 -12.74 -2.68
C GLU A 86 -7.47 -13.15 -2.47
N LEU A 87 -6.61 -12.21 -2.11
CA LEU A 87 -5.19 -12.47 -1.87
C LEU A 87 -4.98 -13.47 -0.72
N LEU A 88 -5.63 -13.23 0.42
CA LEU A 88 -5.40 -14.00 1.65
C LEU A 88 -6.13 -15.35 1.66
N ILE A 89 -7.32 -15.44 1.03
CA ILE A 89 -8.18 -16.63 1.08
C ILE A 89 -8.03 -17.47 -0.18
N ASP A 90 -8.27 -16.85 -1.35
CA ASP A 90 -8.35 -17.61 -2.60
C ASP A 90 -6.96 -17.95 -3.14
N ARG A 91 -6.00 -17.03 -3.02
CA ARG A 91 -4.60 -17.29 -3.41
C ARG A 91 -3.77 -17.91 -2.29
N GLY A 92 -4.28 -17.91 -1.05
CA GLY A 92 -3.59 -18.49 0.10
C GLY A 92 -2.33 -17.75 0.54
N GLU A 93 -2.21 -16.46 0.17
CA GLU A 93 -1.08 -15.64 0.56
C GLU A 93 -1.08 -15.39 2.07
N ARG A 94 0.12 -15.32 2.65
CA ARG A 94 0.28 -15.18 4.11
C ARG A 94 0.15 -13.76 4.61
N ALA A 95 0.24 -12.78 3.72
CA ALA A 95 0.24 -11.36 4.06
C ALA A 95 -0.34 -10.51 2.93
N ALA A 96 -0.95 -9.40 3.32
CA ALA A 96 -1.38 -8.34 2.42
C ALA A 96 -0.95 -7.00 3.01
N ILE A 97 -0.42 -6.11 2.18
CA ILE A 97 -0.06 -4.75 2.57
C ILE A 97 -1.04 -3.79 1.92
N VAL A 98 -1.83 -3.10 2.74
CA VAL A 98 -2.72 -2.04 2.28
C VAL A 98 -2.01 -0.70 2.42
N ASN A 99 -1.49 -0.19 1.32
CA ASN A 99 -0.93 1.14 1.25
C ASN A 99 -2.00 2.15 0.86
N GLY A 100 -2.06 3.26 1.56
CA GLY A 100 -3.04 4.31 1.30
C GLY A 100 -2.68 5.61 2.04
N GLU A 101 -3.14 6.73 1.53
CA GLU A 101 -2.92 8.04 2.11
C GLU A 101 -3.61 8.23 3.47
N MET A 102 -3.23 9.29 4.21
CA MET A 102 -3.93 9.64 5.44
C MET A 102 -5.39 10.02 5.14
N GLY A 103 -6.31 9.52 5.97
CA GLY A 103 -7.73 9.81 5.79
C GLY A 103 -8.49 8.85 4.87
N CYS A 104 -7.86 8.00 4.06
CA CYS A 104 -8.54 7.07 3.16
C CYS A 104 -9.34 5.95 3.87
N GLY A 105 -9.28 5.86 5.20
CA GLY A 105 -10.06 4.90 5.98
C GLY A 105 -9.43 3.52 6.17
N LYS A 106 -8.09 3.41 6.19
CA LYS A 106 -7.37 2.14 6.41
C LYS A 106 -7.89 1.32 7.59
N THR A 107 -8.25 1.98 8.69
CA THR A 107 -8.82 1.31 9.86
C THR A 107 -10.14 0.60 9.52
N THR A 108 -11.02 1.27 8.80
CA THR A 108 -12.31 0.70 8.37
C THR A 108 -12.10 -0.45 7.39
N VAL A 109 -11.18 -0.31 6.43
CA VAL A 109 -10.78 -1.38 5.51
C VAL A 109 -10.25 -2.60 6.28
N GLY A 110 -9.33 -2.41 7.23
CA GLY A 110 -8.79 -3.51 8.04
C GLY A 110 -9.86 -4.22 8.87
N ILE A 111 -10.81 -3.48 9.46
CA ILE A 111 -11.93 -4.04 10.22
C ILE A 111 -12.88 -4.83 9.30
N ALA A 112 -13.19 -4.29 8.13
CA ALA A 112 -14.05 -4.95 7.16
C ALA A 112 -13.39 -6.23 6.60
N THR A 113 -12.09 -6.20 6.29
CA THR A 113 -11.32 -7.39 5.90
C THR A 113 -11.38 -8.44 6.99
N ALA A 114 -11.19 -8.07 8.26
CA ALA A 114 -11.29 -8.99 9.38
C ALA A 114 -12.70 -9.59 9.53
N ALA A 115 -13.75 -8.84 9.21
CA ALA A 115 -15.13 -9.34 9.22
C ALA A 115 -15.36 -10.38 8.11
N VAL A 116 -14.83 -10.14 6.91
CA VAL A 116 -14.87 -11.12 5.80
C VAL A 116 -14.09 -12.38 6.17
N LEU A 117 -12.86 -12.24 6.67
CA LEU A 117 -12.05 -13.37 7.13
C LEU A 117 -12.75 -14.17 8.24
N ASN A 118 -13.46 -13.51 9.15
CA ASN A 118 -14.20 -14.19 10.21
C ASN A 118 -15.33 -15.07 9.65
N ALA A 119 -16.02 -14.61 8.63
CA ALA A 119 -17.05 -15.42 7.95
C ALA A 119 -16.47 -16.63 7.21
N GLU A 120 -15.22 -16.52 6.76
CA GLU A 120 -14.46 -17.61 6.12
C GLU A 120 -13.78 -18.56 7.12
N GLY A 121 -14.06 -18.40 8.42
CA GLY A 121 -13.59 -19.32 9.46
C GLY A 121 -12.42 -18.82 10.31
N TYR A 122 -11.85 -17.68 10.03
CA TYR A 122 -10.80 -17.06 10.86
C TYR A 122 -11.41 -16.37 12.09
N ARG A 123 -11.73 -17.17 13.10
CA ARG A 123 -12.55 -16.76 14.27
C ARG A 123 -11.94 -15.70 15.17
N ARG A 124 -10.63 -15.48 15.10
CA ARG A 124 -9.91 -14.58 15.99
C ARG A 124 -9.01 -13.65 15.21
N THR A 125 -9.09 -12.36 15.50
CA THR A 125 -8.24 -11.32 14.90
C THR A 125 -7.46 -10.62 16.00
N LEU A 126 -6.16 -10.49 15.82
CA LEU A 126 -5.29 -9.70 16.69
C LEU A 126 -4.95 -8.39 15.98
N VAL A 127 -5.22 -7.28 16.65
CA VAL A 127 -4.85 -5.94 16.16
C VAL A 127 -3.68 -5.41 16.97
N LEU A 128 -2.58 -5.12 16.32
CA LEU A 128 -1.42 -4.45 16.90
C LEU A 128 -1.45 -2.97 16.50
N SER A 129 -1.43 -2.10 17.50
CA SER A 129 -1.47 -0.66 17.29
C SER A 129 -0.68 0.09 18.36
N PRO A 130 -0.26 1.33 18.14
CA PRO A 130 0.30 2.18 19.18
C PRO A 130 -0.66 2.30 20.38
N PRO A 131 -0.14 2.39 21.62
CA PRO A 131 -0.96 2.35 22.84
C PRO A 131 -2.09 3.40 22.88
N HIS A 132 -1.85 4.61 22.36
CA HIS A 132 -2.84 5.67 22.33
C HIS A 132 -4.00 5.41 21.35
N LEU A 133 -3.87 4.47 20.42
CA LEU A 133 -4.89 4.11 19.43
C LEU A 133 -5.74 2.90 19.85
N VAL A 134 -5.37 2.15 20.86
CA VAL A 134 -6.04 0.90 21.25
C VAL A 134 -7.54 1.09 21.52
N TYR A 135 -7.90 2.12 22.27
CA TYR A 135 -9.32 2.41 22.56
C TYR A 135 -10.07 2.97 21.35
N LYS A 136 -9.38 3.67 20.44
CA LYS A 136 -9.95 4.06 19.16
C LYS A 136 -10.28 2.84 18.32
N TRP A 137 -9.38 1.87 18.20
CA TRP A 137 -9.62 0.62 17.51
C TRP A 137 -10.84 -0.14 18.09
N ARG A 138 -10.92 -0.26 19.41
CA ARG A 138 -12.07 -0.89 20.06
C ARG A 138 -13.39 -0.23 19.63
N ARG A 139 -13.47 1.08 19.69
CA ARG A 139 -14.66 1.86 19.30
C ARG A 139 -15.00 1.64 17.83
N GLU A 140 -14.02 1.81 16.95
CA GLU A 140 -14.20 1.64 15.51
C GLU A 140 -14.72 0.22 15.14
N ILE A 141 -14.20 -0.83 15.81
CA ILE A 141 -14.66 -2.21 15.60
C ILE A 141 -16.13 -2.34 16.00
N GLN A 142 -16.52 -1.85 17.18
CA GLN A 142 -17.91 -1.93 17.68
C GLN A 142 -18.89 -1.10 16.86
N GLU A 143 -18.44 0.01 16.30
CA GLU A 143 -19.22 0.86 15.40
C GLU A 143 -19.37 0.26 13.99
N THR A 144 -18.42 -0.56 13.56
CA THR A 144 -18.41 -1.13 12.21
C THR A 144 -19.04 -2.52 12.16
N VAL A 145 -18.74 -3.40 13.13
CA VAL A 145 -19.19 -4.79 13.12
C VAL A 145 -20.20 -5.02 14.22
N ALA A 146 -21.39 -5.49 13.85
CA ALA A 146 -22.44 -5.81 14.81
C ALA A 146 -22.04 -6.99 15.71
N GLY A 147 -22.22 -6.86 17.03
CA GLY A 147 -21.95 -7.95 17.98
C GLY A 147 -20.47 -8.30 18.19
N ALA A 148 -19.53 -7.51 17.66
CA ALA A 148 -18.12 -7.77 17.84
C ALA A 148 -17.69 -7.76 19.32
N LYS A 149 -17.08 -8.85 19.77
CA LYS A 149 -16.46 -8.95 21.11
C LYS A 149 -15.02 -8.48 21.02
N VAL A 150 -14.67 -7.42 21.74
CA VAL A 150 -13.34 -6.81 21.69
C VAL A 150 -12.68 -6.87 23.06
N TRP A 151 -11.52 -7.50 23.11
CA TRP A 151 -10.68 -7.56 24.29
C TRP A 151 -9.50 -6.59 24.15
N VAL A 152 -9.36 -5.70 25.11
CA VAL A 152 -8.22 -4.76 25.15
C VAL A 152 -7.11 -5.40 25.95
N LEU A 153 -6.01 -5.70 25.28
CA LEU A 153 -4.80 -6.29 25.86
C LEU A 153 -3.77 -5.19 26.11
N ASN A 154 -4.09 -4.25 26.98
CA ASN A 154 -3.23 -3.13 27.35
C ASN A 154 -3.11 -3.05 28.86
N GLY A 155 -1.89 -3.01 29.38
CA GLY A 155 -1.60 -2.92 30.81
C GLY A 155 -1.13 -4.24 31.46
N PRO A 156 -0.92 -4.21 32.78
CA PRO A 156 -0.27 -5.30 33.52
C PRO A 156 -1.04 -6.63 33.49
N ASP A 157 -2.37 -6.57 33.38
CA ASP A 157 -3.23 -7.77 33.38
C ASP A 157 -3.33 -8.47 32.02
N THR A 158 -2.50 -8.11 31.06
CA THR A 158 -2.56 -8.65 29.69
C THR A 158 -2.43 -10.16 29.67
N LEU A 159 -1.51 -10.73 30.46
CA LEU A 159 -1.29 -12.18 30.54
C LEU A 159 -2.51 -12.92 31.07
N VAL A 160 -3.13 -12.41 32.14
CA VAL A 160 -4.35 -13.00 32.73
C VAL A 160 -5.51 -12.96 31.72
N LYS A 161 -5.63 -11.87 30.95
CA LYS A 161 -6.64 -11.73 29.88
C LYS A 161 -6.40 -12.72 28.75
N LEU A 162 -5.14 -12.93 28.34
CA LEU A 162 -4.78 -13.92 27.31
C LEU A 162 -5.09 -15.36 27.75
N ILE A 163 -4.82 -15.72 29.02
CA ILE A 163 -5.17 -17.03 29.56
C ILE A 163 -6.69 -17.25 29.48
N LYS A 164 -7.48 -16.29 29.95
CA LYS A 164 -8.95 -16.35 29.89
C LYS A 164 -9.50 -16.44 28.44
N LEU A 165 -8.83 -15.83 27.46
CA LEU A 165 -9.21 -15.95 26.05
C LEU A 165 -8.94 -17.33 25.46
N ARG A 166 -7.99 -18.07 26.01
CA ARG A 166 -7.68 -19.44 25.59
C ARG A 166 -8.77 -20.43 26.03
N GLU A 167 -9.44 -20.16 27.15
CA GLU A 167 -10.46 -21.02 27.73
C GLU A 167 -11.87 -20.82 27.14
N GLN A 168 -12.06 -19.83 26.30
CA GLN A 168 -13.30 -19.53 25.55
C GLN A 168 -13.21 -19.99 24.08
#